data_f36b031e4123490352b93e51502c5540
#
_entry.id   f36b031e4123490352b93e51502c5540
#
_cell.length_a   1.000
_cell.length_b   1.000
_cell.length_c   1.000
_cell.angle_alpha   90.00
_cell.angle_beta   90.00
_cell.angle_gamma   90.00
#
_symmetry.space_group_name_H-M   'P 1'
#
loop_
_entity.id
_entity.type
_entity.pdbx_description
1 polymer ?
#
loop_
_entity_poly.entity_id
_entity_poly.type
_entity_poly.pdbx_seq_one_letter_code
_entity_poly.pdbx_strand_id
1 'polypeptide(L)'
;MHLEFRGFFRVFIEEMLNFTVVCGNIALIVIAYAKKQNHTEADPKKSAWEMRKTMSTFKHGLTIRIVKISDVVLVTIPFALCWYLYYAQRIYTPFYEKGNYGVIALFFVLYITFGRVYDAFQLSMQRASELMYSQMLAICASDVILYVVTWLLTRHMPNCLPMLAAAAAQVVLTAAWSFLANRWYFNVFPPQPTAVIYDTRQGVENLIGQYNLDKKYQVLFTAGVSECIQDLSMLNGLETVFLSGIHSHDRNVILKYCVEHGINVLVIPRLGDTIMSGAYAIHMFHLPMLKVGRYNPPPEYLMIKRLIDIVVSAMALVVLSPVFLVTAIAIKATDHGPVFYKQIRLTKDGKEFAILKFRSMRVDAEKDGVARLSSGENDSRITPVGKVIRACRVDELPQLINILRGELSIVGPRPERPEIAAQYCEEMPEFSLRLQAKAGLTGYAQVYGKYNTTPYDKLSMDLMYIAHPSLIEDIKIMLATVKILFVPESTEGVAEGQTTAMRQESNDKTVV
;
A
#
# COMPACT_ATOMS: atom_id res chain seq x y z
N MET A 1 17.42 15.28 35.99
CA MET A 1 16.36 14.48 35.37
C MET A 1 15.08 15.27 34.98
N HIS A 2 14.36 15.89 35.92
CA HIS A 2 13.19 16.75 35.59
C HIS A 2 13.57 18.03 34.80
N LEU A 3 14.77 18.58 35.05
CA LEU A 3 15.30 19.76 34.34
C LEU A 3 15.77 19.42 32.91
N GLU A 4 16.37 18.25 32.68
CA GLU A 4 16.83 17.82 31.34
C GLU A 4 15.65 17.51 30.41
N PHE A 5 14.58 16.86 30.90
CA PHE A 5 13.39 16.57 30.12
C PHE A 5 12.66 17.86 29.72
N ARG A 6 12.55 18.85 30.62
CA ARG A 6 12.02 20.19 30.29
C ARG A 6 12.90 20.91 29.28
N GLY A 7 14.22 20.75 29.39
CA GLY A 7 15.18 21.31 28.43
C GLY A 7 15.03 20.72 27.04
N PHE A 8 14.93 19.39 26.92
CA PHE A 8 14.72 18.72 25.65
C PHE A 8 13.41 19.12 24.98
N PHE A 9 12.30 19.10 25.72
CA PHE A 9 11.00 19.45 25.20
C PHE A 9 10.94 20.92 24.74
N ARG A 10 11.62 21.80 25.49
CA ARG A 10 11.73 23.21 25.13
C ARG A 10 12.58 23.41 23.88
N VAL A 11 13.76 22.82 23.81
CA VAL A 11 14.65 22.88 22.63
C VAL A 11 13.98 22.24 21.41
N PHE A 12 13.33 21.09 21.58
CA PHE A 12 12.63 20.39 20.50
C PHE A 12 11.43 21.20 19.97
N ILE A 13 10.64 21.83 20.85
CA ILE A 13 9.52 22.71 20.46
C ILE A 13 10.08 24.01 19.85
N GLU A 14 11.14 24.60 20.39
CA GLU A 14 11.78 25.80 19.83
C GLU A 14 12.39 25.52 18.46
N GLU A 15 13.08 24.40 18.26
CA GLU A 15 13.60 23.94 16.96
C GLU A 15 12.45 23.70 15.95
N MET A 16 11.35 23.09 16.36
CA MET A 16 10.17 22.89 15.54
C MET A 16 9.48 24.21 15.19
N LEU A 17 9.33 25.13 16.16
CA LEU A 17 8.77 26.45 15.90
C LEU A 17 9.69 27.26 14.98
N ASN A 18 11.01 27.22 15.20
CA ASN A 18 11.99 27.83 14.32
C ASN A 18 11.96 27.26 12.92
N PHE A 19 11.85 25.94 12.75
CA PHE A 19 11.70 25.29 11.45
C PHE A 19 10.39 25.73 10.76
N THR A 20 9.28 25.86 11.51
CA THR A 20 8.00 26.34 10.99
C THR A 20 8.08 27.82 10.56
N VAL A 21 8.78 28.66 11.34
CA VAL A 21 9.04 30.06 11.02
C VAL A 21 9.95 30.20 9.82
N VAL A 22 11.01 29.39 9.72
CA VAL A 22 11.94 29.35 8.57
C VAL A 22 11.20 28.92 7.30
N CYS A 23 10.36 27.89 7.36
CA CYS A 23 9.51 27.49 6.25
C CYS A 23 8.50 28.59 5.85
N GLY A 24 7.94 29.29 6.83
CA GLY A 24 7.06 30.45 6.61
C GLY A 24 7.78 31.61 5.94
N ASN A 25 9.01 31.91 6.37
CA ASN A 25 9.85 32.97 5.78
C ASN A 25 10.34 32.61 4.37
N ILE A 26 10.73 31.36 4.11
CA ILE A 26 11.07 30.87 2.75
C ILE A 26 9.84 31.00 1.84
N ALA A 27 8.65 30.69 2.31
CA ALA A 27 7.42 30.86 1.56
C ALA A 27 7.16 32.33 1.21
N LEU A 28 7.36 33.25 2.16
CA LEU A 28 7.25 34.70 1.91
C LEU A 28 8.28 35.19 0.90
N ILE A 29 9.51 34.67 0.94
CA ILE A 29 10.57 34.99 -0.03
C ILE A 29 10.21 34.46 -1.42
N VAL A 30 9.71 33.22 -1.53
CA VAL A 30 9.27 32.63 -2.81
C VAL A 30 8.09 33.41 -3.38
N ILE A 31 7.13 33.83 -2.55
CA ILE A 31 6.00 34.66 -2.96
C ILE A 31 6.47 36.05 -3.40
N ALA A 32 7.43 36.66 -2.70
CA ALA A 32 8.02 37.96 -3.06
C ALA A 32 8.80 37.84 -4.37
N TYR A 33 9.51 36.74 -4.59
CA TYR A 33 10.26 36.47 -5.82
C TYR A 33 9.34 36.24 -7.03
N ALA A 34 8.28 35.46 -6.85
CA ALA A 34 7.23 35.24 -7.85
C ALA A 34 6.50 36.55 -8.20
N LYS A 35 6.27 37.42 -7.21
CA LYS A 35 5.69 38.76 -7.43
C LYS A 35 6.61 39.67 -8.24
N LYS A 36 7.93 39.50 -8.13
CA LYS A 36 8.94 40.28 -8.88
C LYS A 36 9.11 39.84 -10.33
N GLN A 37 8.86 38.52 -10.64
CA GLN A 37 8.94 38.01 -12.02
C GLN A 37 7.70 38.30 -12.88
N ASN A 38 6.51 38.49 -12.28
CA ASN A 38 5.26 38.68 -13.03
C ASN A 38 4.99 40.15 -13.46
N HIS A 39 6.00 40.97 -13.61
CA HIS A 39 5.85 42.35 -14.11
C HIS A 39 5.87 42.46 -15.66
N THR A 40 5.68 41.36 -16.39
CA THR A 40 5.53 41.40 -17.86
C THR A 40 4.14 40.86 -18.24
N GLU A 41 3.26 41.82 -18.66
CA GLU A 41 2.05 41.64 -19.52
C GLU A 41 1.11 40.44 -19.28
N ALA A 42 0.73 40.12 -18.04
CA ALA A 42 -0.32 39.15 -17.79
C ALA A 42 -1.60 39.88 -17.31
N ASP A 43 -2.76 39.39 -17.77
CA ASP A 43 -4.10 39.84 -17.30
C ASP A 43 -4.13 39.87 -15.77
N PRO A 44 -4.36 41.03 -15.11
CA PRO A 44 -4.31 41.13 -13.64
C PRO A 44 -5.33 40.26 -12.90
N LYS A 45 -6.42 39.86 -13.55
CA LYS A 45 -7.41 38.96 -12.97
C LYS A 45 -6.93 37.50 -13.00
N LYS A 46 -6.25 37.06 -14.06
CA LYS A 46 -5.68 35.72 -14.21
C LYS A 46 -4.52 35.52 -13.24
N SER A 47 -3.64 36.51 -13.12
CA SER A 47 -2.51 36.46 -12.18
C SER A 47 -2.95 36.46 -10.71
N ALA A 48 -3.99 37.20 -10.35
CA ALA A 48 -4.54 37.21 -9.00
C ALA A 48 -5.22 35.89 -8.64
N TRP A 49 -5.88 35.23 -9.59
CA TRP A 49 -6.50 33.92 -9.40
C TRP A 49 -5.43 32.82 -9.21
N GLU A 50 -4.42 32.79 -10.05
CA GLU A 50 -3.28 31.86 -9.97
C GLU A 50 -2.55 32.01 -8.63
N MET A 51 -2.32 33.22 -8.19
CA MET A 51 -1.69 33.53 -6.91
C MET A 51 -2.54 33.04 -5.71
N ARG A 52 -3.86 33.25 -5.74
CA ARG A 52 -4.78 32.74 -4.70
C ARG A 52 -4.76 31.22 -4.68
N LYS A 53 -4.79 30.55 -5.83
CA LYS A 53 -4.75 29.09 -5.96
C LYS A 53 -3.43 28.53 -5.41
N THR A 54 -2.30 29.11 -5.78
CA THR A 54 -0.97 28.69 -5.29
C THR A 54 -0.85 28.90 -3.79
N MET A 55 -1.34 30.02 -3.25
CA MET A 55 -1.34 30.28 -1.81
C MET A 55 -2.26 29.34 -1.03
N SER A 56 -3.42 28.99 -1.58
CA SER A 56 -4.35 28.00 -1.00
C SER A 56 -3.69 26.60 -0.98
N THR A 57 -3.12 26.16 -2.06
CA THR A 57 -2.41 24.86 -2.15
C THR A 57 -1.23 24.78 -1.19
N PHE A 58 -0.46 25.89 -1.06
CA PHE A 58 0.66 25.96 -0.13
C PHE A 58 0.20 25.89 1.34
N LYS A 59 -0.82 26.67 1.71
CA LYS A 59 -1.43 26.63 3.06
C LYS A 59 -1.94 25.22 3.38
N HIS A 60 -2.66 24.59 2.46
CA HIS A 60 -3.14 23.22 2.60
C HIS A 60 -2.00 22.23 2.86
N GLY A 61 -0.95 22.26 2.03
CA GLY A 61 0.21 21.39 2.17
C GLY A 61 0.95 21.59 3.50
N LEU A 62 1.17 22.83 3.92
CA LEU A 62 1.82 23.16 5.20
C LEU A 62 0.99 22.67 6.40
N THR A 63 -0.30 22.94 6.38
CA THR A 63 -1.21 22.56 7.47
C THR A 63 -1.26 21.04 7.65
N ILE A 64 -1.33 20.27 6.56
CA ILE A 64 -1.27 18.81 6.61
C ILE A 64 0.07 18.32 7.19
N ARG A 65 1.19 18.96 6.84
CA ARG A 65 2.50 18.58 7.39
C ARG A 65 2.55 18.80 8.89
N ILE A 66 2.04 19.92 9.39
CA ILE A 66 1.99 20.22 10.83
C ILE A 66 1.13 19.18 11.56
N VAL A 67 -0.03 18.81 11.01
CA VAL A 67 -0.88 17.76 11.61
C VAL A 67 -0.18 16.40 11.62
N LYS A 68 0.54 16.02 10.56
CA LYS A 68 1.34 14.79 10.54
C LYS A 68 2.46 14.81 11.58
N ILE A 69 3.14 15.94 11.74
CA ILE A 69 4.20 16.11 12.74
C ILE A 69 3.62 16.01 14.15
N SER A 70 2.43 16.57 14.41
CA SER A 70 1.79 16.45 15.72
C SER A 70 1.51 15.01 16.12
N ASP A 71 1.16 14.13 15.17
CA ASP A 71 1.02 12.69 15.40
C ASP A 71 2.34 12.06 15.87
N VAL A 72 3.39 12.30 15.09
CA VAL A 72 4.72 11.72 15.39
C VAL A 72 5.22 12.15 16.78
N VAL A 73 5.03 13.42 17.13
CA VAL A 73 5.37 13.94 18.45
C VAL A 73 4.55 13.28 19.55
N LEU A 74 3.22 13.22 19.36
CA LEU A 74 2.28 12.65 20.31
C LEU A 74 2.61 11.17 20.63
N VAL A 75 2.93 10.38 19.60
CA VAL A 75 3.28 8.96 19.74
C VAL A 75 4.68 8.77 20.36
N THR A 76 5.60 9.71 20.13
CA THR A 76 6.95 9.64 20.71
C THR A 76 6.98 9.88 22.23
N ILE A 77 6.03 10.66 22.77
CA ILE A 77 6.01 11.03 24.20
C ILE A 77 5.93 9.81 25.14
N PRO A 78 4.99 8.86 25.00
CA PRO A 78 4.92 7.70 25.89
C PRO A 78 6.17 6.84 25.85
N PHE A 79 6.76 6.65 24.66
CA PHE A 79 8.04 5.95 24.50
C PHE A 79 9.17 6.67 25.23
N ALA A 80 9.31 7.99 25.03
CA ALA A 80 10.34 8.79 25.69
C ALA A 80 10.21 8.75 27.21
N LEU A 81 8.99 8.85 27.75
CA LEU A 81 8.73 8.72 29.18
C LEU A 81 9.12 7.33 29.69
N CYS A 82 8.70 6.26 29.00
CA CYS A 82 9.07 4.89 29.35
C CYS A 82 10.59 4.70 29.34
N TRP A 83 11.29 5.22 28.32
CA TRP A 83 12.73 5.15 28.21
C TRP A 83 13.41 5.84 29.42
N TYR A 84 13.10 7.11 29.70
CA TYR A 84 13.74 7.87 30.78
C TYR A 84 13.38 7.35 32.18
N LEU A 85 12.13 6.95 32.41
CA LEU A 85 11.71 6.52 33.75
C LEU A 85 12.17 5.10 34.09
N TYR A 86 12.38 4.26 33.09
CA TYR A 86 12.63 2.84 33.36
C TYR A 86 13.91 2.30 32.73
N TYR A 87 14.12 2.42 31.42
CA TYR A 87 15.22 1.73 30.73
C TYR A 87 16.55 2.47 30.79
N ALA A 88 16.58 3.79 30.70
CA ALA A 88 17.81 4.58 30.67
C ALA A 88 18.73 4.35 31.87
N GLN A 89 18.17 3.96 33.03
CA GLN A 89 18.92 3.68 34.24
C GLN A 89 19.38 2.22 34.38
N ARG A 90 18.93 1.34 33.49
CA ARG A 90 19.15 -0.12 33.51
C ARG A 90 20.03 -0.62 32.37
N ILE A 91 20.50 0.24 31.49
CA ILE A 91 21.46 -0.11 30.43
C ILE A 91 22.82 -0.45 31.08
N TYR A 92 23.52 -1.41 30.47
CA TYR A 92 24.78 -1.94 31.01
C TYR A 92 25.85 -0.84 31.20
N THR A 93 25.95 0.08 30.23
CA THR A 93 26.80 1.25 30.29
C THR A 93 25.92 2.49 30.11
N PRO A 94 25.59 3.23 31.21
CA PRO A 94 24.76 4.42 31.09
C PRO A 94 25.36 5.43 30.11
N PHE A 95 24.50 6.02 29.30
CA PHE A 95 24.94 7.05 28.37
C PHE A 95 25.37 8.31 29.13
N TYR A 96 26.54 8.79 28.80
CA TYR A 96 27.13 9.92 29.50
C TYR A 96 26.46 11.26 29.19
N GLU A 97 26.04 11.51 27.93
CA GLU A 97 25.38 12.76 27.56
C GLU A 97 24.16 12.53 26.61
N LYS A 98 24.42 12.39 25.30
CA LYS A 98 23.40 12.48 24.27
C LYS A 98 22.80 11.15 23.81
N GLY A 99 23.31 10.03 24.33
CA GLY A 99 22.86 8.70 23.86
C GLY A 99 21.38 8.42 24.09
N ASN A 100 20.80 8.93 25.17
CA ASN A 100 19.37 8.81 25.44
C ASN A 100 18.52 9.50 24.35
N TYR A 101 18.95 10.68 23.87
CA TYR A 101 18.29 11.37 22.76
C TYR A 101 18.42 10.59 21.46
N GLY A 102 19.55 9.88 21.28
CA GLY A 102 19.76 8.99 20.12
C GLY A 102 18.72 7.86 20.05
N VAL A 103 18.35 7.25 21.19
CA VAL A 103 17.33 6.20 21.24
C VAL A 103 15.94 6.77 20.93
N ILE A 104 15.60 7.96 21.44
CA ILE A 104 14.33 8.62 21.14
C ILE A 104 14.27 9.04 19.66
N ALA A 105 15.38 9.57 19.13
CA ALA A 105 15.49 9.92 17.72
C ALA A 105 15.36 8.67 16.83
N LEU A 106 15.89 7.53 17.26
CA LEU A 106 15.73 6.26 16.55
C LEU A 106 14.25 5.83 16.50
N PHE A 107 13.50 5.94 17.62
CA PHE A 107 12.06 5.71 17.62
C PHE A 107 11.35 6.61 16.60
N PHE A 108 11.64 7.90 16.64
CA PHE A 108 11.06 8.89 15.74
C PHE A 108 11.29 8.54 14.26
N VAL A 109 12.52 8.15 13.89
CA VAL A 109 12.87 7.74 12.53
C VAL A 109 12.16 6.44 12.15
N LEU A 110 12.13 5.44 13.03
CA LEU A 110 11.45 4.17 12.79
C LEU A 110 9.94 4.38 12.59
N TYR A 111 9.31 5.13 13.48
CA TYR A 111 7.86 5.41 13.38
C TYR A 111 7.50 6.15 12.09
N ILE A 112 8.29 7.15 11.67
CA ILE A 112 8.07 7.81 10.38
C ILE A 112 8.25 6.83 9.21
N THR A 113 9.27 5.98 9.28
CA THR A 113 9.57 5.01 8.22
C THR A 113 8.44 3.99 8.08
N PHE A 114 8.05 3.34 9.16
CA PHE A 114 6.94 2.40 9.14
C PHE A 114 5.60 3.09 8.89
N GLY A 115 5.40 4.30 9.41
CA GLY A 115 4.20 5.09 9.14
C GLY A 115 4.03 5.42 7.65
N ARG A 116 5.12 5.65 6.91
CA ARG A 116 5.08 5.80 5.45
C ARG A 116 4.78 4.49 4.73
N VAL A 117 5.31 3.38 5.22
CA VAL A 117 5.08 2.05 4.64
C VAL A 117 3.62 1.61 4.81
N TYR A 118 3.04 1.85 5.98
CA TYR A 118 1.65 1.47 6.28
C TYR A 118 0.62 2.52 5.88
N ASP A 119 1.03 3.62 5.24
CA ASP A 119 0.17 4.76 4.88
C ASP A 119 -0.49 5.46 6.07
N ALA A 120 0.15 5.40 7.25
CA ALA A 120 -0.35 5.93 8.52
C ALA A 120 -0.56 7.46 8.54
N PHE A 121 -0.15 8.17 7.50
CA PHE A 121 -0.25 9.63 7.39
C PHE A 121 -1.22 10.10 6.29
N GLN A 122 -2.03 9.22 5.70
CA GLN A 122 -2.94 9.54 4.60
C GLN A 122 -4.34 9.93 5.11
N LEU A 123 -4.43 11.05 5.85
CA LEU A 123 -5.67 11.57 6.45
C LEU A 123 -6.83 11.74 5.47
N SER A 124 -6.54 12.11 4.22
CA SER A 124 -7.56 12.42 3.21
C SER A 124 -8.05 11.23 2.39
N MET A 125 -7.41 10.06 2.52
CA MET A 125 -7.68 8.89 1.68
C MET A 125 -8.21 7.69 2.47
N GLN A 126 -8.07 7.71 3.79
CA GLN A 126 -8.41 6.59 4.66
C GLN A 126 -9.48 6.99 5.67
N ARG A 127 -10.29 6.00 6.07
CA ARG A 127 -11.20 6.15 7.22
C ARG A 127 -10.37 6.28 8.51
N ALA A 128 -10.92 6.95 9.52
CA ALA A 128 -10.23 7.09 10.81
C ALA A 128 -9.81 5.74 11.43
N SER A 129 -10.63 4.69 11.28
CA SER A 129 -10.31 3.33 11.73
C SER A 129 -9.14 2.70 10.99
N GLU A 130 -9.06 2.87 9.67
CA GLU A 130 -7.96 2.37 8.84
C GLU A 130 -6.66 3.10 9.14
N LEU A 131 -6.77 4.44 9.36
CA LEU A 131 -5.64 5.27 9.76
C LEU A 131 -5.08 4.84 11.12
N MET A 132 -5.95 4.71 12.13
CA MET A 132 -5.59 4.21 13.46
C MET A 132 -4.89 2.85 13.37
N TYR A 133 -5.45 1.94 12.60
CA TYR A 133 -4.90 0.60 12.41
C TYR A 133 -3.51 0.63 11.77
N SER A 134 -3.30 1.47 10.75
CA SER A 134 -1.99 1.66 10.12
C SER A 134 -0.95 2.22 11.10
N GLN A 135 -1.36 3.16 11.95
CA GLN A 135 -0.50 3.73 12.99
C GLN A 135 -0.16 2.71 14.08
N MET A 136 -1.13 1.88 14.50
CA MET A 136 -0.87 0.78 15.46
C MET A 136 0.19 -0.19 14.94
N LEU A 137 0.14 -0.57 13.67
CA LEU A 137 1.15 -1.44 13.07
C LEU A 137 2.54 -0.76 13.04
N ALA A 138 2.59 0.54 12.73
CA ALA A 138 3.84 1.29 12.73
C ALA A 138 4.43 1.39 14.15
N ILE A 139 3.61 1.60 15.18
CA ILE A 139 4.00 1.60 16.59
C ILE A 139 4.55 0.23 16.98
N CYS A 140 3.79 -0.84 16.73
CA CYS A 140 4.23 -2.21 17.08
C CYS A 140 5.57 -2.56 16.43
N ALA A 141 5.74 -2.26 15.13
CA ALA A 141 6.99 -2.53 14.44
C ALA A 141 8.18 -1.75 15.04
N SER A 142 7.95 -0.47 15.38
CA SER A 142 8.98 0.39 15.98
C SER A 142 9.36 -0.07 17.39
N ASP A 143 8.37 -0.39 18.23
CA ASP A 143 8.58 -0.82 19.60
C ASP A 143 9.25 -2.19 19.67
N VAL A 144 8.93 -3.13 18.78
CA VAL A 144 9.61 -4.43 18.72
C VAL A 144 11.10 -4.24 18.41
N ILE A 145 11.44 -3.41 17.43
CA ILE A 145 12.84 -3.13 17.10
C ILE A 145 13.55 -2.47 18.29
N LEU A 146 12.91 -1.49 18.93
CA LEU A 146 13.52 -0.81 20.08
C LEU A 146 13.61 -1.68 21.33
N TYR A 147 12.70 -2.64 21.50
CA TYR A 147 12.85 -3.65 22.53
C TYR A 147 14.10 -4.51 22.31
N VAL A 148 14.36 -4.92 21.06
CA VAL A 148 15.60 -5.63 20.71
C VAL A 148 16.84 -4.76 20.94
N VAL A 149 16.80 -3.49 20.56
CA VAL A 149 17.89 -2.52 20.84
C VAL A 149 18.10 -2.38 22.35
N THR A 150 17.02 -2.25 23.13
CA THR A 150 17.08 -2.18 24.59
C THR A 150 17.71 -3.44 25.18
N TRP A 151 17.34 -4.62 24.69
CA TRP A 151 17.94 -5.89 25.10
C TRP A 151 19.47 -5.92 24.84
N LEU A 152 19.89 -5.48 23.67
CA LEU A 152 21.32 -5.39 23.35
C LEU A 152 22.06 -4.40 24.28
N LEU A 153 21.42 -3.28 24.63
CA LEU A 153 22.00 -2.26 25.51
C LEU A 153 22.06 -2.71 26.99
N THR A 154 21.09 -3.50 27.43
CA THR A 154 21.03 -4.03 28.80
C THR A 154 21.86 -5.28 28.99
N ARG A 155 22.25 -5.98 27.91
CA ARG A 155 22.92 -7.30 27.88
C ARG A 155 22.19 -8.42 28.61
N HIS A 156 20.99 -8.20 29.06
CA HIS A 156 20.06 -9.19 29.63
C HIS A 156 18.66 -8.86 29.15
N MET A 157 17.76 -9.85 29.18
CA MET A 157 16.38 -9.64 28.72
C MET A 157 15.66 -8.65 29.66
N PRO A 158 15.32 -7.44 29.17
CA PRO A 158 14.67 -6.44 30.01
C PRO A 158 13.21 -6.79 30.25
N ASN A 159 12.63 -6.30 31.36
CA ASN A 159 11.20 -6.44 31.59
C ASN A 159 10.41 -5.74 30.46
N CYS A 160 9.51 -6.46 29.81
CA CYS A 160 8.70 -5.96 28.70
C CYS A 160 7.48 -5.12 29.14
N LEU A 161 7.04 -5.24 30.42
CA LEU A 161 5.81 -4.58 30.90
C LEU A 161 5.81 -3.05 30.72
N PRO A 162 6.89 -2.30 31.00
CA PRO A 162 6.92 -0.86 30.76
C PRO A 162 6.77 -0.49 29.28
N MET A 163 7.37 -1.29 28.37
CA MET A 163 7.24 -1.08 26.92
C MET A 163 5.80 -1.35 26.46
N LEU A 164 5.19 -2.43 26.97
CA LEU A 164 3.78 -2.73 26.68
C LEU A 164 2.83 -1.65 27.21
N ALA A 165 3.12 -1.09 28.39
CA ALA A 165 2.34 0.03 28.92
C ALA A 165 2.51 1.30 28.05
N ALA A 166 3.72 1.60 27.58
CA ALA A 166 3.97 2.69 26.64
C ALA A 166 3.23 2.47 25.32
N ALA A 167 3.30 1.25 24.76
CA ALA A 167 2.58 0.88 23.53
C ALA A 167 1.06 1.03 23.69
N ALA A 168 0.50 0.60 24.82
CA ALA A 168 -0.94 0.80 25.10
C ALA A 168 -1.31 2.29 25.17
N ALA A 169 -0.50 3.13 25.82
CA ALA A 169 -0.69 4.57 25.85
C ALA A 169 -0.60 5.20 24.45
N GLN A 170 0.38 4.78 23.65
CA GLN A 170 0.53 5.22 22.25
C GLN A 170 -0.71 4.89 21.42
N VAL A 171 -1.23 3.66 21.54
CA VAL A 171 -2.44 3.23 20.82
C VAL A 171 -3.66 4.08 21.21
N VAL A 172 -3.85 4.37 22.48
CA VAL A 172 -4.96 5.23 22.94
C VAL A 172 -4.82 6.64 22.39
N LEU A 173 -3.62 7.23 22.46
CA LEU A 173 -3.35 8.56 21.93
C LEU A 173 -3.54 8.62 20.40
N THR A 174 -3.05 7.61 19.69
CA THR A 174 -3.22 7.46 18.25
C THR A 174 -4.70 7.35 17.85
N ALA A 175 -5.48 6.56 18.57
CA ALA A 175 -6.92 6.45 18.32
C ALA A 175 -7.64 7.80 18.47
N ALA A 176 -7.36 8.51 19.55
CA ALA A 176 -7.91 9.83 19.79
C ALA A 176 -7.47 10.82 18.70
N TRP A 177 -6.18 10.85 18.38
CA TRP A 177 -5.64 11.73 17.35
C TRP A 177 -6.22 11.44 15.96
N SER A 178 -6.29 10.17 15.55
CA SER A 178 -6.83 9.78 14.25
C SER A 178 -8.27 10.25 14.06
N PHE A 179 -9.10 10.07 15.09
CA PHE A 179 -10.48 10.52 15.05
C PHE A 179 -10.60 12.05 14.99
N LEU A 180 -9.86 12.77 15.85
CA LEU A 180 -9.86 14.23 15.90
C LEU A 180 -9.29 14.85 14.63
N ALA A 181 -8.14 14.35 14.15
CA ALA A 181 -7.48 14.84 12.94
C ALA A 181 -8.32 14.59 11.68
N ASN A 182 -8.95 13.41 11.55
CA ASN A 182 -9.82 13.09 10.43
C ASN A 182 -11.07 14.03 10.43
N ARG A 183 -11.72 14.17 11.58
CA ARG A 183 -12.88 15.08 11.73
C ARG A 183 -12.50 16.53 11.44
N TRP A 184 -11.36 16.98 11.97
CA TRP A 184 -10.86 18.33 11.73
C TRP A 184 -10.55 18.56 10.25
N TYR A 185 -9.89 17.60 9.59
CA TYR A 185 -9.52 17.70 8.18
C TYR A 185 -10.74 17.94 7.28
N PHE A 186 -11.79 17.12 7.41
CA PHE A 186 -12.98 17.25 6.58
C PHE A 186 -13.86 18.44 6.96
N ASN A 187 -13.72 19.03 8.16
CA ASN A 187 -14.37 20.28 8.53
C ASN A 187 -13.67 21.51 7.93
N VAL A 188 -12.34 21.45 7.78
CA VAL A 188 -11.53 22.59 7.27
C VAL A 188 -11.43 22.56 5.75
N PHE A 189 -11.34 21.38 5.15
CA PHE A 189 -11.19 21.22 3.70
C PHE A 189 -12.48 20.62 3.11
N PRO A 190 -13.26 21.43 2.38
CA PRO A 190 -14.46 20.94 1.71
C PRO A 190 -14.11 19.95 0.60
N PRO A 191 -15.08 19.10 0.19
CA PRO A 191 -14.88 18.17 -0.92
C PRO A 191 -14.50 18.90 -2.20
N GLN A 192 -13.58 18.30 -2.96
CA GLN A 192 -13.12 18.86 -4.22
C GLN A 192 -14.16 18.65 -5.32
N PRO A 193 -14.57 19.70 -6.05
CA PRO A 193 -15.44 19.55 -7.22
C PRO A 193 -14.74 18.69 -8.27
N THR A 194 -15.39 17.59 -8.64
CA THR A 194 -14.79 16.51 -9.42
C THR A 194 -15.72 16.08 -10.55
N ALA A 195 -15.15 15.71 -11.71
CA ALA A 195 -15.87 15.00 -12.77
C ALA A 195 -15.24 13.65 -13.05
N VAL A 196 -16.04 12.73 -13.56
CA VAL A 196 -15.61 11.42 -14.07
C VAL A 196 -15.84 11.39 -15.56
N ILE A 197 -14.77 11.25 -16.34
CA ILE A 197 -14.84 11.08 -17.80
C ILE A 197 -14.48 9.64 -18.12
N TYR A 198 -15.34 8.99 -18.86
CA TYR A 198 -15.19 7.57 -19.19
C TYR A 198 -15.35 7.30 -20.69
N ASP A 199 -14.80 6.19 -21.13
CA ASP A 199 -15.02 5.60 -22.44
C ASP A 199 -15.51 4.15 -22.28
N THR A 200 -14.59 3.20 -22.20
CA THR A 200 -14.92 1.77 -22.11
C THR A 200 -15.26 1.30 -20.70
N ARG A 201 -14.89 2.06 -19.65
CA ARG A 201 -15.05 1.66 -18.25
C ARG A 201 -15.87 2.71 -17.47
N GLN A 202 -17.07 2.32 -17.08
CA GLN A 202 -18.00 3.12 -16.26
C GLN A 202 -17.93 2.71 -14.76
N GLY A 203 -18.59 3.45 -13.88
CA GLY A 203 -18.84 3.07 -12.50
C GLY A 203 -17.77 3.54 -11.48
N VAL A 204 -16.84 4.41 -11.87
CA VAL A 204 -15.82 4.96 -10.94
C VAL A 204 -16.48 5.81 -9.86
N GLU A 205 -17.56 6.51 -10.17
CA GLU A 205 -18.37 7.27 -9.22
C GLU A 205 -18.92 6.39 -8.09
N ASN A 206 -19.37 5.17 -8.43
CA ASN A 206 -19.85 4.19 -7.45
C ASN A 206 -18.71 3.72 -6.53
N LEU A 207 -17.49 3.56 -7.06
CA LEU A 207 -16.33 3.21 -6.27
C LEU A 207 -15.98 4.34 -5.30
N ILE A 208 -16.03 5.61 -5.71
CA ILE A 208 -15.81 6.77 -4.83
C ILE A 208 -16.72 6.69 -3.61
N GLY A 209 -18.03 6.40 -3.80
CA GLY A 209 -18.99 6.22 -2.71
C GLY A 209 -18.70 4.99 -1.85
N GLN A 210 -18.46 3.83 -2.45
CA GLN A 210 -18.16 2.59 -1.72
C GLN A 210 -16.95 2.69 -0.80
N TYR A 211 -15.92 3.45 -1.23
CA TYR A 211 -14.71 3.67 -0.45
C TYR A 211 -14.80 4.90 0.49
N ASN A 212 -15.99 5.54 0.62
CA ASN A 212 -16.21 6.78 1.39
C ASN A 212 -15.26 7.92 1.02
N LEU A 213 -14.88 8.01 -0.26
CA LEU A 213 -14.10 9.10 -0.80
C LEU A 213 -14.97 10.30 -1.22
N ASP A 214 -16.29 10.19 -1.10
CA ASP A 214 -17.29 11.26 -1.28
C ASP A 214 -16.99 12.49 -0.41
N LYS A 215 -16.42 12.28 0.78
CA LYS A 215 -15.95 13.37 1.66
C LYS A 215 -14.79 14.18 1.08
N LYS A 216 -14.05 13.60 0.15
CA LYS A 216 -12.89 14.22 -0.51
C LYS A 216 -13.21 14.68 -1.93
N TYR A 217 -13.96 13.89 -2.69
CA TYR A 217 -14.29 14.12 -4.08
C TYR A 217 -15.80 14.26 -4.24
N GLN A 218 -16.29 15.46 -4.53
CA GLN A 218 -17.68 15.69 -4.87
C GLN A 218 -17.85 15.52 -6.38
N VAL A 219 -18.35 14.38 -6.81
CA VAL A 219 -18.65 14.16 -8.22
C VAL A 219 -19.84 15.03 -8.63
N LEU A 220 -19.59 16.03 -9.47
CA LEU A 220 -20.60 16.94 -9.97
C LEU A 220 -21.33 16.36 -11.18
N PHE A 221 -20.58 15.70 -12.07
CA PHE A 221 -21.14 15.03 -13.23
C PHE A 221 -20.22 13.91 -13.72
N THR A 222 -20.81 13.05 -14.54
CA THR A 222 -20.14 11.97 -15.27
C THR A 222 -20.46 12.14 -16.75
N ALA A 223 -19.45 12.13 -17.61
CA ALA A 223 -19.62 12.35 -19.05
C ALA A 223 -18.81 11.34 -19.88
N GLY A 224 -19.29 11.05 -21.08
CA GLY A 224 -18.55 10.28 -22.07
C GLY A 224 -17.38 11.08 -22.66
N VAL A 225 -16.32 10.39 -23.07
CA VAL A 225 -15.14 11.04 -23.68
C VAL A 225 -15.49 11.87 -24.92
N SER A 226 -16.43 11.38 -25.74
CA SER A 226 -16.84 12.08 -26.98
C SER A 226 -17.50 13.44 -26.68
N GLU A 227 -18.31 13.50 -25.63
CA GLU A 227 -18.95 14.74 -25.17
C GLU A 227 -17.90 15.71 -24.60
N CYS A 228 -16.99 15.21 -23.78
CA CYS A 228 -15.92 16.01 -23.19
C CYS A 228 -14.99 16.63 -24.24
N ILE A 229 -14.66 15.89 -25.32
CA ILE A 229 -13.79 16.42 -26.39
C ILE A 229 -14.50 17.50 -27.23
N GLN A 230 -15.82 17.40 -27.41
CA GLN A 230 -16.57 18.42 -28.11
C GLN A 230 -16.60 19.75 -27.36
N ASP A 231 -16.67 19.69 -26.04
CA ASP A 231 -16.65 20.89 -25.19
C ASP A 231 -15.78 20.71 -23.94
N LEU A 232 -14.48 20.97 -24.06
CA LEU A 232 -13.54 20.91 -22.94
C LEU A 232 -13.83 21.98 -21.86
N SER A 233 -14.63 23.01 -22.19
CA SER A 233 -14.94 24.08 -21.22
C SER A 233 -15.82 23.59 -20.06
N MET A 234 -16.49 22.45 -20.20
CA MET A 234 -17.23 21.79 -19.14
C MET A 234 -16.35 21.40 -17.94
N LEU A 235 -15.04 21.26 -18.14
CA LEU A 235 -14.07 20.98 -17.09
C LEU A 235 -13.66 22.23 -16.27
N ASN A 236 -14.09 23.41 -16.68
CA ASN A 236 -13.73 24.64 -15.99
C ASN A 236 -14.38 24.72 -14.60
N GLY A 237 -13.59 25.14 -13.62
CA GLY A 237 -14.03 25.21 -12.23
C GLY A 237 -13.92 23.92 -11.43
N LEU A 238 -13.48 22.82 -12.06
CA LEU A 238 -13.16 21.59 -11.38
C LEU A 238 -11.77 21.65 -10.74
N GLU A 239 -11.58 20.95 -9.63
CA GLU A 239 -10.25 20.73 -9.02
C GLU A 239 -9.63 19.40 -9.43
N THR A 240 -10.46 18.39 -9.70
CA THR A 240 -10.01 17.03 -10.03
C THR A 240 -10.87 16.41 -11.12
N VAL A 241 -10.24 15.65 -12.01
CA VAL A 241 -10.92 14.86 -13.05
C VAL A 241 -10.42 13.42 -13.01
N PHE A 242 -11.33 12.46 -12.96
CA PHE A 242 -11.02 11.03 -13.12
C PHE A 242 -11.18 10.65 -14.59
N LEU A 243 -10.17 10.00 -15.16
CA LEU A 243 -10.19 9.47 -16.51
C LEU A 243 -10.19 7.95 -16.47
N SER A 244 -11.24 7.32 -17.01
CA SER A 244 -11.44 5.88 -16.91
C SER A 244 -11.59 5.23 -18.30
N GLY A 245 -10.67 4.32 -18.63
CA GLY A 245 -10.73 3.50 -19.85
C GLY A 245 -10.55 4.27 -21.16
N ILE A 246 -10.07 5.52 -21.13
CA ILE A 246 -9.99 6.42 -22.30
C ILE A 246 -8.79 6.05 -23.18
N HIS A 247 -8.99 6.07 -24.51
CA HIS A 247 -7.91 5.88 -25.47
C HIS A 247 -6.84 6.99 -25.38
N SER A 248 -5.59 6.64 -25.68
CA SER A 248 -4.44 7.53 -25.47
C SER A 248 -4.53 8.85 -26.23
N HIS A 249 -5.13 8.86 -27.43
CA HIS A 249 -5.31 10.09 -28.22
C HIS A 249 -6.17 11.09 -27.46
N ASP A 250 -7.38 10.68 -27.11
CA ASP A 250 -8.39 11.53 -26.48
C ASP A 250 -8.00 11.92 -25.07
N ARG A 251 -7.42 10.97 -24.32
CA ARG A 251 -6.84 11.23 -23.02
C ARG A 251 -5.78 12.33 -23.07
N ASN A 252 -4.89 12.32 -24.07
CA ASN A 252 -3.86 13.33 -24.20
C ASN A 252 -4.43 14.73 -24.47
N VAL A 253 -5.56 14.84 -25.18
CA VAL A 253 -6.26 16.12 -25.38
C VAL A 253 -6.77 16.65 -24.05
N ILE A 254 -7.48 15.79 -23.27
CA ILE A 254 -8.04 16.17 -21.97
C ILE A 254 -6.91 16.48 -20.97
N LEU A 255 -5.84 15.67 -20.93
CA LEU A 255 -4.68 15.90 -20.05
C LEU A 255 -4.03 17.25 -20.27
N LYS A 256 -3.78 17.61 -21.56
CA LYS A 256 -3.18 18.91 -21.90
C LYS A 256 -4.06 20.06 -21.40
N TYR A 257 -5.36 19.99 -21.67
CA TYR A 257 -6.31 21.00 -21.20
C TYR A 257 -6.31 21.11 -19.67
N CYS A 258 -6.39 19.99 -18.96
CA CYS A 258 -6.39 19.98 -17.51
C CYS A 258 -5.09 20.55 -16.92
N VAL A 259 -3.92 20.16 -17.45
CA VAL A 259 -2.63 20.68 -17.00
C VAL A 259 -2.55 22.19 -17.24
N GLU A 260 -2.98 22.68 -18.40
CA GLU A 260 -3.00 24.09 -18.75
C GLU A 260 -3.90 24.93 -17.81
N HIS A 261 -5.04 24.34 -17.38
CA HIS A 261 -5.98 24.98 -16.45
C HIS A 261 -5.72 24.65 -14.98
N GLY A 262 -4.63 23.91 -14.68
CA GLY A 262 -4.25 23.53 -13.32
C GLY A 262 -5.26 22.62 -12.63
N ILE A 263 -5.94 21.75 -13.36
CA ILE A 263 -6.86 20.73 -12.87
C ILE A 263 -6.07 19.45 -12.61
N ASN A 264 -6.25 18.83 -11.45
CA ASN A 264 -5.61 17.55 -11.16
C ASN A 264 -6.30 16.42 -11.93
N VAL A 265 -5.52 15.50 -12.48
CA VAL A 265 -6.06 14.37 -13.25
C VAL A 265 -5.63 13.06 -12.61
N LEU A 266 -6.60 12.19 -12.34
CA LEU A 266 -6.42 10.83 -11.87
C LEU A 266 -6.80 9.87 -13.01
N VAL A 267 -5.82 9.14 -13.52
CA VAL A 267 -6.01 8.26 -14.67
C VAL A 267 -6.01 6.81 -14.22
N ILE A 268 -7.04 6.05 -14.59
CA ILE A 268 -6.99 4.59 -14.54
C ILE A 268 -6.24 4.14 -15.80
N PRO A 269 -5.00 3.62 -15.65
CA PRO A 269 -4.16 3.33 -16.80
C PRO A 269 -4.66 2.12 -17.58
N ARG A 270 -4.54 2.14 -18.89
CA ARG A 270 -4.64 0.94 -19.73
C ARG A 270 -3.33 0.16 -19.68
N LEU A 271 -3.33 -1.10 -20.08
CA LEU A 271 -2.14 -1.98 -20.03
C LEU A 271 -0.93 -1.37 -20.75
N GLY A 272 -1.14 -0.71 -21.90
CA GLY A 272 -0.08 0.00 -22.62
C GLY A 272 0.54 1.12 -21.79
N ASP A 273 -0.25 1.87 -21.02
CA ASP A 273 0.23 2.94 -20.16
C ASP A 273 1.05 2.37 -18.99
N THR A 274 0.59 1.25 -18.42
CA THR A 274 1.31 0.55 -17.35
C THR A 274 2.66 0.05 -17.83
N ILE A 275 2.72 -0.51 -19.05
CA ILE A 275 3.99 -0.92 -19.67
C ILE A 275 4.89 0.29 -19.92
N MET A 276 4.33 1.38 -20.44
CA MET A 276 5.07 2.64 -20.69
C MET A 276 5.57 3.29 -19.41
N SER A 277 4.91 3.11 -18.28
CA SER A 277 5.37 3.67 -16.99
C SER A 277 6.74 3.12 -16.57
N GLY A 278 7.08 1.90 -16.97
CA GLY A 278 8.40 1.29 -16.75
C GLY A 278 9.47 1.70 -17.76
N ALA A 279 9.16 2.60 -18.70
CA ALA A 279 10.11 3.07 -19.68
C ALA A 279 11.14 4.03 -19.05
N TYR A 280 12.38 3.94 -19.47
CA TYR A 280 13.39 4.92 -19.10
C TYR A 280 13.77 5.80 -20.29
N ALA A 281 13.96 7.10 -19.98
CA ALA A 281 14.33 8.09 -20.98
C ALA A 281 15.77 7.87 -21.43
N ILE A 282 15.99 7.83 -22.73
CA ILE A 282 17.28 7.82 -23.38
C ILE A 282 17.36 8.98 -24.37
N HIS A 283 18.58 9.42 -24.67
CA HIS A 283 18.82 10.43 -25.70
C HIS A 283 19.60 9.79 -26.84
N MET A 284 19.00 9.73 -28.01
CA MET A 284 19.65 9.27 -29.25
C MET A 284 19.26 10.21 -30.40
N PHE A 285 20.20 10.46 -31.30
CA PHE A 285 19.98 11.30 -32.46
C PHE A 285 19.50 12.74 -32.11
N HIS A 286 19.90 13.26 -30.94
CA HIS A 286 19.43 14.55 -30.38
C HIS A 286 17.92 14.56 -30.06
N LEU A 287 17.28 13.39 -29.96
CA LEU A 287 15.87 13.25 -29.65
C LEU A 287 15.69 12.53 -28.30
N PRO A 288 14.71 12.96 -27.50
CA PRO A 288 14.28 12.21 -26.32
C PRO A 288 13.51 10.96 -26.77
N MET A 289 13.90 9.79 -26.29
CA MET A 289 13.24 8.51 -26.57
C MET A 289 12.91 7.80 -25.26
N LEU A 290 11.84 7.02 -25.29
CA LEU A 290 11.48 6.12 -24.21
C LEU A 290 11.85 4.69 -24.62
N LYS A 291 12.76 4.06 -23.88
CA LYS A 291 13.10 2.66 -24.08
C LYS A 291 12.21 1.79 -23.23
N VAL A 292 11.38 0.99 -23.90
CA VAL A 292 10.54 -0.06 -23.29
C VAL A 292 11.15 -1.41 -23.62
N GLY A 293 11.15 -2.32 -22.64
CA GLY A 293 11.69 -3.65 -22.84
C GLY A 293 10.97 -4.67 -21.95
N ARG A 294 11.27 -5.94 -22.18
CA ARG A 294 10.86 -7.01 -21.28
C ARG A 294 11.50 -6.81 -19.91
N TYR A 295 10.84 -7.26 -18.85
CA TYR A 295 11.36 -7.25 -17.48
C TYR A 295 12.77 -7.82 -17.41
N ASN A 296 13.70 -6.97 -17.10
CA ASN A 296 15.12 -7.31 -16.99
C ASN A 296 15.77 -6.46 -15.88
N PRO A 297 15.46 -6.74 -14.62
CA PRO A 297 16.02 -5.98 -13.50
C PRO A 297 17.52 -6.23 -13.37
N PRO A 298 18.27 -5.30 -12.75
CA PRO A 298 19.70 -5.46 -12.52
C PRO A 298 20.04 -6.74 -11.76
N PRO A 299 21.14 -7.41 -12.07
CA PRO A 299 21.55 -8.64 -11.39
C PRO A 299 21.70 -8.47 -9.87
N GLU A 300 22.16 -7.29 -9.43
CA GLU A 300 22.32 -6.93 -8.01
C GLU A 300 20.98 -6.97 -7.28
N TYR A 301 19.93 -6.43 -7.90
CA TYR A 301 18.58 -6.51 -7.34
C TYR A 301 18.12 -7.96 -7.19
N LEU A 302 18.30 -8.79 -8.22
CA LEU A 302 17.89 -10.21 -8.18
C LEU A 302 18.66 -10.99 -7.12
N MET A 303 19.96 -10.72 -6.96
CA MET A 303 20.80 -11.36 -5.97
C MET A 303 20.37 -10.97 -4.54
N ILE A 304 20.20 -9.69 -4.27
CA ILE A 304 19.78 -9.20 -2.94
C ILE A 304 18.37 -9.70 -2.63
N LYS A 305 17.44 -9.62 -3.60
CA LYS A 305 16.09 -10.17 -3.45
C LYS A 305 16.12 -11.66 -3.10
N ARG A 306 16.95 -12.44 -3.79
CA ARG A 306 17.09 -13.87 -3.51
C ARG A 306 17.65 -14.13 -2.12
N LEU A 307 18.63 -13.35 -1.68
CA LEU A 307 19.17 -13.43 -0.32
C LEU A 307 18.09 -13.15 0.74
N ILE A 308 17.31 -12.09 0.54
CA ILE A 308 16.16 -11.76 1.40
C ILE A 308 15.14 -12.90 1.43
N ASP A 309 14.77 -13.43 0.27
CA ASP A 309 13.88 -14.58 0.14
C ASP A 309 14.34 -15.77 0.99
N ILE A 310 15.63 -16.14 0.91
CA ILE A 310 16.19 -17.26 1.65
C ILE A 310 16.21 -16.96 3.16
N VAL A 311 16.76 -15.81 3.56
CA VAL A 311 16.93 -15.46 4.98
C VAL A 311 15.59 -15.36 5.68
N VAL A 312 14.65 -14.61 5.10
CA VAL A 312 13.32 -14.40 5.70
C VAL A 312 12.53 -15.71 5.74
N SER A 313 12.54 -16.51 4.67
CA SER A 313 11.82 -17.79 4.65
C SER A 313 12.41 -18.81 5.62
N ALA A 314 13.73 -18.89 5.73
CA ALA A 314 14.38 -19.78 6.69
C ALA A 314 14.08 -19.38 8.15
N MET A 315 14.19 -18.07 8.47
CA MET A 315 13.81 -17.57 9.79
C MET A 315 12.34 -17.83 10.11
N ALA A 316 11.44 -17.56 9.15
CA ALA A 316 10.02 -17.79 9.33
C ALA A 316 9.70 -19.27 9.57
N LEU A 317 10.33 -20.20 8.87
CA LEU A 317 10.16 -21.64 9.08
C LEU A 317 10.61 -22.07 10.47
N VAL A 318 11.73 -21.54 10.98
CA VAL A 318 12.20 -21.83 12.34
C VAL A 318 11.24 -21.27 13.38
N VAL A 319 10.87 -20.00 13.30
CA VAL A 319 9.99 -19.33 14.26
C VAL A 319 8.58 -19.92 14.26
N LEU A 320 8.05 -20.25 13.08
CA LEU A 320 6.70 -20.79 12.91
C LEU A 320 6.65 -22.34 13.01
N SER A 321 7.77 -23.02 13.28
CA SER A 321 7.80 -24.48 13.40
C SER A 321 6.79 -25.05 14.41
N PRO A 322 6.51 -24.43 15.58
CA PRO A 322 5.44 -24.89 16.47
C PRO A 322 4.05 -24.80 15.83
N VAL A 323 3.80 -23.74 15.05
CA VAL A 323 2.52 -23.57 14.33
C VAL A 323 2.38 -24.64 13.27
N PHE A 324 3.45 -24.97 12.54
CA PHE A 324 3.47 -26.07 11.57
C PHE A 324 3.10 -27.40 12.24
N LEU A 325 3.70 -27.70 13.38
CA LEU A 325 3.46 -28.94 14.11
C LEU A 325 2.00 -29.04 14.59
N VAL A 326 1.49 -28.00 15.23
CA VAL A 326 0.11 -27.94 15.73
C VAL A 326 -0.88 -28.10 14.58
N THR A 327 -0.66 -27.37 13.48
CA THR A 327 -1.51 -27.44 12.28
C THR A 327 -1.48 -28.83 11.65
N ALA A 328 -0.29 -29.45 11.54
CA ALA A 328 -0.14 -30.79 11.00
C ALA A 328 -0.90 -31.84 11.84
N ILE A 329 -0.81 -31.75 13.17
CA ILE A 329 -1.54 -32.63 14.11
C ILE A 329 -3.05 -32.41 13.96
N ALA A 330 -3.53 -31.17 13.93
CA ALA A 330 -4.94 -30.83 13.80
C ALA A 330 -5.55 -31.38 12.49
N ILE A 331 -4.85 -31.21 11.35
CA ILE A 331 -5.30 -31.77 10.07
C ILE A 331 -5.34 -33.30 10.12
N LYS A 332 -4.31 -33.93 10.69
CA LYS A 332 -4.24 -35.40 10.79
C LYS A 332 -5.31 -35.97 11.68
N ALA A 333 -5.67 -35.28 12.75
CA ALA A 333 -6.73 -35.68 13.67
C ALA A 333 -8.14 -35.54 13.09
N THR A 334 -8.34 -34.70 12.07
CA THR A 334 -9.68 -34.44 11.49
C THR A 334 -10.16 -35.57 10.57
N ASP A 335 -9.31 -36.05 9.65
CA ASP A 335 -9.71 -37.03 8.64
C ASP A 335 -8.58 -38.03 8.25
N HIS A 336 -7.52 -38.09 9.03
CA HIS A 336 -6.36 -38.98 8.86
C HIS A 336 -5.64 -38.92 7.51
N GLY A 337 -6.02 -38.03 6.62
CA GLY A 337 -5.43 -37.85 5.28
C GLY A 337 -4.06 -37.15 5.28
N PRO A 338 -3.51 -36.79 4.10
CA PRO A 338 -2.22 -36.11 4.00
C PRO A 338 -2.29 -34.69 4.57
N VAL A 339 -1.22 -34.24 5.25
CA VAL A 339 -1.12 -32.91 5.86
C VAL A 339 -0.96 -31.82 4.80
N PHE A 340 -0.16 -32.11 3.77
CA PHE A 340 0.13 -31.16 2.68
C PHE A 340 -0.70 -31.47 1.44
N TYR A 341 -1.11 -30.41 0.79
CA TYR A 341 -1.74 -30.42 -0.54
C TYR A 341 -0.76 -29.82 -1.54
N LYS A 342 -0.67 -30.41 -2.73
CA LYS A 342 0.16 -29.95 -3.84
C LYS A 342 -0.73 -29.58 -5.01
N GLN A 343 -0.46 -28.44 -5.64
CA GLN A 343 -1.18 -27.99 -6.83
C GLN A 343 -0.23 -27.39 -7.84
N ILE A 344 -0.39 -27.72 -9.11
CA ILE A 344 0.43 -27.14 -10.18
C ILE A 344 0.07 -25.68 -10.38
N ARG A 345 1.07 -24.84 -10.51
CA ARG A 345 0.98 -23.39 -10.73
C ARG A 345 2.05 -22.94 -11.69
N LEU A 346 1.82 -21.77 -12.33
CA LEU A 346 2.76 -21.15 -13.23
C LEU A 346 3.67 -20.15 -12.47
N THR A 347 4.95 -20.14 -12.85
CA THR A 347 5.92 -19.14 -12.41
C THR A 347 6.60 -18.50 -13.65
N LYS A 348 7.75 -17.86 -13.45
CA LYS A 348 8.47 -17.14 -14.50
C LYS A 348 8.63 -17.98 -15.78
N ASP A 349 8.42 -17.33 -16.92
CA ASP A 349 8.50 -17.90 -18.28
C ASP A 349 7.53 -19.09 -18.53
N GLY A 350 6.40 -19.14 -17.77
CA GLY A 350 5.38 -20.17 -17.90
C GLY A 350 5.80 -21.55 -17.36
N LYS A 351 6.88 -21.62 -16.56
CA LYS A 351 7.31 -22.87 -15.94
C LYS A 351 6.31 -23.32 -14.89
N GLU A 352 6.01 -24.61 -14.89
CA GLU A 352 5.16 -25.22 -13.89
C GLU A 352 5.94 -25.61 -12.64
N PHE A 353 5.32 -25.44 -11.47
CA PHE A 353 5.83 -25.93 -10.19
C PHE A 353 4.69 -26.37 -9.28
N ALA A 354 4.99 -27.24 -8.33
CA ALA A 354 4.01 -27.73 -7.36
C ALA A 354 4.02 -26.83 -6.11
N ILE A 355 3.02 -25.92 -6.00
CA ILE A 355 2.85 -25.11 -4.80
C ILE A 355 2.42 -25.98 -3.61
N LEU A 356 3.03 -25.76 -2.45
CA LEU A 356 2.74 -26.48 -1.21
C LEU A 356 1.78 -25.67 -0.34
N LYS A 357 0.74 -26.32 0.16
CA LYS A 357 -0.20 -25.75 1.14
C LYS A 357 -0.53 -26.76 2.22
N PHE A 358 -0.98 -26.30 3.38
CA PHE A 358 -1.68 -27.18 4.29
C PHE A 358 -3.05 -27.52 3.69
N ARG A 359 -3.46 -28.77 3.85
CA ARG A 359 -4.76 -29.21 3.36
C ARG A 359 -5.89 -28.61 4.20
N SER A 360 -6.70 -27.80 3.59
CA SER A 360 -7.87 -27.13 4.20
C SER A 360 -9.21 -27.69 3.74
N MET A 361 -9.20 -28.55 2.69
CA MET A 361 -10.39 -29.19 2.12
C MET A 361 -10.34 -30.71 2.29
N ARG A 362 -11.50 -31.37 2.15
CA ARG A 362 -11.62 -32.83 2.18
C ARG A 362 -10.78 -33.48 1.07
N VAL A 363 -10.37 -34.73 1.25
CA VAL A 363 -9.54 -35.48 0.27
C VAL A 363 -10.23 -35.61 -1.10
N ASP A 364 -11.56 -35.58 -1.12
CA ASP A 364 -12.39 -35.76 -2.29
C ASP A 364 -12.93 -34.45 -2.88
N ALA A 365 -12.43 -33.32 -2.46
CA ALA A 365 -12.92 -31.98 -2.83
C ALA A 365 -12.90 -31.67 -4.34
N GLU A 366 -12.00 -32.28 -5.13
CA GLU A 366 -11.86 -32.08 -6.57
C GLU A 366 -11.87 -33.44 -7.33
N LYS A 367 -12.69 -34.42 -6.91
CA LYS A 367 -12.79 -35.74 -7.58
C LYS A 367 -13.28 -35.65 -9.01
N ASP A 368 -14.02 -34.61 -9.35
CA ASP A 368 -14.53 -34.33 -10.71
C ASP A 368 -13.46 -33.75 -11.66
N GLY A 369 -12.26 -33.47 -11.16
CA GLY A 369 -11.15 -32.93 -11.95
C GLY A 369 -11.34 -31.50 -12.46
N VAL A 370 -12.44 -30.84 -12.09
CA VAL A 370 -12.72 -29.47 -12.54
C VAL A 370 -12.07 -28.44 -11.60
N ALA A 371 -11.22 -27.59 -12.20
CA ALA A 371 -10.59 -26.49 -11.47
C ALA A 371 -11.64 -25.42 -11.13
N ARG A 372 -11.98 -25.27 -9.85
CA ARG A 372 -12.92 -24.25 -9.36
C ARG A 372 -12.26 -23.30 -8.37
N LEU A 373 -12.64 -22.05 -8.44
CA LEU A 373 -12.33 -21.09 -7.37
C LEU A 373 -13.16 -21.46 -6.12
N SER A 374 -12.66 -21.11 -4.93
CA SER A 374 -13.42 -21.31 -3.70
C SER A 374 -14.56 -20.31 -3.61
N SER A 375 -15.77 -20.78 -3.26
CA SER A 375 -16.95 -19.95 -3.03
C SER A 375 -16.96 -19.20 -1.69
N GLY A 376 -15.81 -19.07 -1.03
CA GLY A 376 -15.68 -18.34 0.23
C GLY A 376 -15.91 -19.22 1.47
N GLU A 377 -16.42 -18.62 2.55
CA GLU A 377 -16.55 -19.28 3.87
C GLU A 377 -17.57 -20.42 3.90
N ASN A 378 -18.57 -20.40 3.02
CA ASN A 378 -19.64 -21.38 2.97
C ASN A 378 -19.35 -22.58 2.05
N ASP A 379 -18.13 -22.72 1.54
CA ASP A 379 -17.73 -23.84 0.69
C ASP A 379 -17.78 -25.15 1.48
N SER A 380 -18.71 -26.03 1.15
CA SER A 380 -18.93 -27.32 1.84
C SER A 380 -17.74 -28.29 1.78
N ARG A 381 -16.78 -28.04 0.90
CA ARG A 381 -15.53 -28.81 0.75
C ARG A 381 -14.52 -28.52 1.85
N ILE A 382 -14.67 -27.40 2.58
CA ILE A 382 -13.72 -26.95 3.60
C ILE A 382 -13.96 -27.71 4.90
N THR A 383 -12.90 -28.26 5.51
CA THR A 383 -12.96 -28.91 6.82
C THR A 383 -13.09 -27.87 7.95
N PRO A 384 -13.60 -28.23 9.15
CA PRO A 384 -13.65 -27.31 10.29
C PRO A 384 -12.27 -26.70 10.63
N VAL A 385 -11.21 -27.52 10.65
CA VAL A 385 -9.82 -27.04 10.82
C VAL A 385 -9.41 -26.16 9.64
N GLY A 386 -9.83 -26.53 8.42
CA GLY A 386 -9.60 -25.78 7.20
C GLY A 386 -10.14 -24.35 7.27
N LYS A 387 -11.31 -24.13 7.86
CA LYS A 387 -11.87 -22.77 8.06
C LYS A 387 -10.94 -21.89 8.89
N VAL A 388 -10.43 -22.43 10.00
CA VAL A 388 -9.52 -21.68 10.90
C VAL A 388 -8.19 -21.36 10.20
N ILE A 389 -7.54 -22.37 9.59
CA ILE A 389 -6.22 -22.14 8.97
C ILE A 389 -6.28 -21.23 7.75
N ARG A 390 -7.41 -21.20 7.02
CA ARG A 390 -7.65 -20.27 5.91
C ARG A 390 -7.92 -18.84 6.40
N ALA A 391 -8.74 -18.68 7.44
CA ALA A 391 -9.01 -17.38 8.04
C ALA A 391 -7.72 -16.70 8.53
N CYS A 392 -6.78 -17.48 9.10
CA CYS A 392 -5.47 -16.99 9.55
C CYS A 392 -4.37 -17.05 8.47
N ARG A 393 -4.68 -17.48 7.24
CA ARG A 393 -3.72 -17.71 6.16
C ARG A 393 -2.56 -18.66 6.50
N VAL A 394 -2.73 -19.48 7.52
CA VAL A 394 -1.75 -20.50 7.93
C VAL A 394 -1.61 -21.59 6.87
N ASP A 395 -2.66 -21.84 6.08
CA ASP A 395 -2.66 -22.81 4.98
C ASP A 395 -1.61 -22.50 3.90
N GLU A 396 -1.19 -21.25 3.74
CA GLU A 396 -0.19 -20.83 2.75
C GLU A 396 1.26 -20.88 3.28
N LEU A 397 1.50 -21.07 4.58
CA LEU A 397 2.85 -21.11 5.16
C LEU A 397 3.78 -22.15 4.54
N PRO A 398 3.36 -23.37 4.11
CA PRO A 398 4.25 -24.32 3.46
C PRO A 398 4.90 -23.81 2.17
N GLN A 399 4.38 -22.75 1.56
CA GLN A 399 4.98 -22.10 0.40
C GLN A 399 6.38 -21.51 0.71
N LEU A 400 6.71 -21.25 1.97
CA LEU A 400 8.08 -20.89 2.39
C LEU A 400 9.11 -21.91 1.94
N ILE A 401 8.72 -23.18 1.85
CA ILE A 401 9.60 -24.27 1.31
C ILE A 401 9.80 -24.10 -0.20
N ASN A 402 8.76 -23.73 -0.96
CA ASN A 402 8.89 -23.42 -2.39
C ASN A 402 9.81 -22.19 -2.61
N ILE A 403 9.76 -21.20 -1.71
CA ILE A 403 10.66 -20.04 -1.78
C ILE A 403 12.11 -20.49 -1.58
N LEU A 404 12.41 -21.32 -0.57
CA LEU A 404 13.76 -21.84 -0.35
C LEU A 404 14.27 -22.66 -1.54
N ARG A 405 13.40 -23.44 -2.20
CA ARG A 405 13.72 -24.20 -3.41
C ARG A 405 13.97 -23.30 -4.63
N GLY A 406 13.54 -22.03 -4.57
CA GLY A 406 13.69 -21.08 -5.68
C GLY A 406 12.58 -21.13 -6.72
N GLU A 407 11.53 -21.90 -6.49
CA GLU A 407 10.36 -22.01 -7.35
C GLU A 407 9.47 -20.77 -7.24
N LEU A 408 9.44 -20.15 -6.05
CA LEU A 408 8.65 -18.99 -5.67
C LEU A 408 9.57 -17.91 -5.09
N SER A 409 9.10 -16.67 -5.02
CA SER A 409 9.69 -15.54 -4.29
C SER A 409 8.73 -15.10 -3.18
N ILE A 410 9.17 -14.31 -2.20
CA ILE A 410 8.26 -13.71 -1.23
C ILE A 410 7.33 -12.74 -1.96
N VAL A 411 7.89 -11.84 -2.78
CA VAL A 411 7.14 -10.82 -3.52
C VAL A 411 7.17 -11.08 -5.02
N GLY A 412 5.99 -11.07 -5.65
CA GLY A 412 5.83 -11.24 -7.09
C GLY A 412 4.36 -11.42 -7.49
N PRO A 413 4.06 -11.55 -8.78
CA PRO A 413 2.71 -11.88 -9.24
C PRO A 413 2.18 -13.18 -8.63
N ARG A 414 0.89 -13.21 -8.23
CA ARG A 414 0.30 -14.42 -7.65
C ARG A 414 0.32 -15.58 -8.67
N PRO A 415 0.82 -16.78 -8.32
CA PRO A 415 0.85 -17.91 -9.24
C PRO A 415 -0.55 -18.43 -9.56
N GLU A 416 -0.91 -18.52 -10.84
CA GLU A 416 -2.19 -19.03 -11.31
C GLU A 416 -2.11 -20.50 -11.73
N ARG A 417 -3.26 -21.20 -11.75
CA ARG A 417 -3.39 -22.56 -12.31
C ARG A 417 -3.21 -22.49 -13.82
N PRO A 418 -2.53 -23.46 -14.47
CA PRO A 418 -2.36 -23.48 -15.91
C PRO A 418 -3.67 -23.37 -16.68
N GLU A 419 -4.71 -24.10 -16.23
CA GLU A 419 -6.03 -24.14 -16.87
C GLU A 419 -6.73 -22.77 -16.81
N ILE A 420 -6.66 -22.10 -15.64
CA ILE A 420 -7.26 -20.77 -15.45
C ILE A 420 -6.48 -19.71 -16.22
N ALA A 421 -5.15 -19.80 -16.21
CA ALA A 421 -4.32 -18.89 -16.99
C ALA A 421 -4.56 -19.01 -18.49
N ALA A 422 -4.77 -20.23 -19.01
CA ALA A 422 -5.12 -20.46 -20.41
C ALA A 422 -6.45 -19.80 -20.76
N GLN A 423 -7.49 -19.98 -19.95
CA GLN A 423 -8.79 -19.32 -20.14
C GLN A 423 -8.66 -17.79 -20.16
N TYR A 424 -7.88 -17.21 -19.25
CA TYR A 424 -7.64 -15.77 -19.25
C TYR A 424 -6.87 -15.31 -20.49
N CYS A 425 -5.92 -16.11 -20.99
CA CYS A 425 -5.16 -15.78 -22.20
C CYS A 425 -6.00 -15.90 -23.49
N GLU A 426 -7.07 -16.70 -23.52
CA GLU A 426 -8.00 -16.76 -24.65
C GLU A 426 -8.75 -15.44 -24.85
N GLU A 427 -9.21 -14.82 -23.76
CA GLU A 427 -9.91 -13.53 -23.80
C GLU A 427 -8.96 -12.33 -23.78
N MET A 428 -7.80 -12.46 -23.13
CA MET A 428 -6.82 -11.40 -22.92
C MET A 428 -5.41 -11.98 -23.09
N PRO A 429 -4.85 -12.03 -24.30
CA PRO A 429 -3.52 -12.62 -24.57
C PRO A 429 -2.40 -11.97 -23.77
N GLU A 430 -2.55 -10.70 -23.39
CA GLU A 430 -1.62 -9.93 -22.56
C GLU A 430 -1.49 -10.48 -21.14
N PHE A 431 -2.41 -11.34 -20.69
CA PHE A 431 -2.35 -11.95 -19.36
C PHE A 431 -1.05 -12.71 -19.11
N SER A 432 -0.45 -13.26 -20.18
CA SER A 432 0.84 -13.91 -20.15
C SER A 432 2.00 -12.98 -19.75
N LEU A 433 1.88 -11.66 -19.91
CA LEU A 433 2.93 -10.69 -19.59
C LEU A 433 3.33 -10.68 -18.10
N ARG A 434 2.42 -11.10 -17.21
CA ARG A 434 2.72 -11.24 -15.78
C ARG A 434 3.76 -12.33 -15.47
N LEU A 435 3.95 -13.30 -16.38
CA LEU A 435 4.93 -14.38 -16.24
C LEU A 435 6.36 -13.94 -16.54
N GLN A 436 6.64 -12.69 -16.79
CA GLN A 436 7.99 -12.15 -16.94
C GLN A 436 8.74 -12.15 -15.60
N ALA A 437 8.05 -12.00 -14.48
CA ALA A 437 8.65 -12.07 -13.14
C ALA A 437 8.37 -13.42 -12.48
N LYS A 438 9.20 -13.75 -11.47
CA LYS A 438 8.97 -14.96 -10.65
C LYS A 438 7.69 -14.75 -9.83
N ALA A 439 6.86 -15.79 -9.73
CA ALA A 439 5.66 -15.77 -8.91
C ALA A 439 5.98 -15.54 -7.43
N GLY A 440 5.08 -14.86 -6.71
CA GLY A 440 5.25 -14.47 -5.32
C GLY A 440 4.23 -15.11 -4.36
N LEU A 441 4.64 -15.29 -3.11
CA LEU A 441 3.75 -15.62 -1.99
C LEU A 441 2.78 -14.44 -1.75
N THR A 442 3.29 -13.23 -1.81
CA THR A 442 2.54 -11.98 -1.83
C THR A 442 2.91 -11.14 -3.04
N GLY A 443 2.13 -10.12 -3.36
CA GLY A 443 2.38 -9.24 -4.49
C GLY A 443 1.48 -8.03 -4.52
N TYR A 444 1.74 -7.13 -5.47
CA TYR A 444 1.03 -5.86 -5.59
C TYR A 444 -0.48 -6.05 -5.70
N ALA A 445 -0.93 -6.95 -6.59
CA ALA A 445 -2.35 -7.26 -6.76
C ALA A 445 -3.00 -7.92 -5.52
N GLN A 446 -2.21 -8.61 -4.69
CA GLN A 446 -2.70 -9.25 -3.47
C GLN A 446 -2.84 -8.24 -2.32
N VAL A 447 -2.00 -7.19 -2.31
CA VAL A 447 -1.97 -6.16 -1.26
C VAL A 447 -2.96 -5.04 -1.53
N TYR A 448 -3.03 -4.57 -2.77
CA TYR A 448 -3.85 -3.43 -3.16
C TYR A 448 -5.15 -3.81 -3.88
N GLY A 449 -5.25 -5.04 -4.36
CA GLY A 449 -6.48 -5.60 -4.92
C GLY A 449 -7.37 -6.24 -3.87
N LYS A 450 -8.66 -6.41 -4.19
CA LYS A 450 -9.59 -7.25 -3.45
C LYS A 450 -9.73 -8.62 -4.12
N TYR A 451 -10.36 -9.57 -3.45
CA TYR A 451 -10.57 -10.91 -4.00
C TYR A 451 -11.38 -10.87 -5.31
N ASN A 452 -12.38 -9.99 -5.40
CA ASN A 452 -13.25 -9.78 -6.55
C ASN A 452 -12.69 -8.82 -7.61
N THR A 453 -11.42 -8.40 -7.51
CA THR A 453 -10.75 -7.58 -8.52
C THR A 453 -10.69 -8.33 -9.85
N THR A 454 -11.04 -7.66 -10.96
CA THR A 454 -11.09 -8.28 -12.29
C THR A 454 -9.71 -8.81 -12.72
N PRO A 455 -9.65 -9.82 -13.60
CA PRO A 455 -8.37 -10.31 -14.16
C PRO A 455 -7.56 -9.22 -14.84
N TYR A 456 -8.23 -8.27 -15.49
CA TYR A 456 -7.61 -7.10 -16.11
C TYR A 456 -6.93 -6.19 -15.08
N ASP A 457 -7.60 -5.86 -13.98
CA ASP A 457 -7.03 -5.03 -12.92
C ASP A 457 -5.90 -5.75 -12.19
N LYS A 458 -6.03 -7.07 -11.96
CA LYS A 458 -4.94 -7.89 -11.41
C LYS A 458 -3.71 -7.87 -12.31
N LEU A 459 -3.90 -8.03 -13.62
CA LEU A 459 -2.81 -7.93 -14.58
C LEU A 459 -2.18 -6.53 -14.55
N SER A 460 -2.98 -5.46 -14.56
CA SER A 460 -2.48 -4.09 -14.51
C SER A 460 -1.63 -3.85 -13.26
N MET A 461 -2.06 -4.34 -12.08
CA MET A 461 -1.31 -4.24 -10.83
C MET A 461 -0.02 -5.07 -10.87
N ASP A 462 -0.06 -6.29 -11.43
CA ASP A 462 1.14 -7.11 -11.59
C ASP A 462 2.15 -6.45 -12.55
N LEU A 463 1.67 -5.82 -13.62
CA LEU A 463 2.52 -5.09 -14.56
C LEU A 463 3.11 -3.82 -13.97
N MET A 464 2.39 -3.11 -13.08
CA MET A 464 2.94 -1.98 -12.31
C MET A 464 4.12 -2.41 -11.46
N TYR A 465 4.03 -3.55 -10.79
CA TYR A 465 5.14 -4.12 -10.02
C TYR A 465 6.32 -4.50 -10.94
N ILE A 466 6.03 -5.14 -12.07
CA ILE A 466 7.03 -5.56 -13.07
C ILE A 466 7.74 -4.36 -13.71
N ALA A 467 7.02 -3.25 -13.93
CA ALA A 467 7.55 -2.03 -14.51
C ALA A 467 8.59 -1.32 -13.61
N HIS A 468 8.46 -1.46 -12.28
CA HIS A 468 9.27 -0.73 -11.29
C HIS A 468 9.91 -1.66 -10.25
N PRO A 469 10.84 -2.56 -10.65
CA PRO A 469 11.48 -3.48 -9.72
C PRO A 469 12.35 -2.71 -8.71
N SER A 470 12.01 -2.81 -7.43
CA SER A 470 12.71 -2.10 -6.36
C SER A 470 12.67 -2.88 -5.05
N LEU A 471 13.83 -2.98 -4.36
CA LEU A 471 13.89 -3.60 -3.02
C LEU A 471 13.02 -2.86 -2.00
N ILE A 472 12.91 -1.53 -2.14
CA ILE A 472 12.06 -0.72 -1.25
C ILE A 472 10.59 -1.09 -1.46
N GLU A 473 10.18 -1.29 -2.71
CA GLU A 473 8.81 -1.71 -3.02
C GLU A 473 8.54 -3.13 -2.56
N ASP A 474 9.50 -4.06 -2.71
CA ASP A 474 9.40 -5.41 -2.16
C ASP A 474 9.20 -5.37 -0.63
N ILE A 475 9.99 -4.58 0.10
CA ILE A 475 9.84 -4.42 1.55
C ILE A 475 8.49 -3.82 1.92
N LYS A 476 8.01 -2.82 1.18
CA LYS A 476 6.68 -2.24 1.40
C LYS A 476 5.57 -3.28 1.22
N ILE A 477 5.62 -4.07 0.15
CA ILE A 477 4.65 -5.13 -0.11
C ILE A 477 4.68 -6.18 1.00
N MET A 478 5.88 -6.61 1.44
CA MET A 478 6.02 -7.55 2.56
C MET A 478 5.39 -7.02 3.85
N LEU A 479 5.66 -5.77 4.20
CA LEU A 479 5.09 -5.13 5.39
C LEU A 479 3.59 -4.90 5.25
N ALA A 480 3.13 -4.43 4.08
CA ALA A 480 1.72 -4.23 3.81
C ALA A 480 0.92 -5.56 3.82
N THR A 481 1.58 -6.70 3.50
CA THR A 481 0.96 -8.04 3.64
C THR A 481 0.55 -8.31 5.08
N VAL A 482 1.37 -7.90 6.06
CA VAL A 482 1.03 -8.04 7.48
C VAL A 482 -0.26 -7.27 7.81
N LYS A 483 -0.44 -6.07 7.23
CA LYS A 483 -1.66 -5.28 7.41
C LYS A 483 -2.91 -6.03 6.92
N ILE A 484 -2.81 -6.69 5.76
CA ILE A 484 -3.95 -7.36 5.12
C ILE A 484 -4.36 -8.63 5.86
N LEU A 485 -3.44 -9.33 6.53
CA LEU A 485 -3.77 -10.53 7.32
C LEU A 485 -4.86 -10.27 8.38
N PHE A 486 -5.01 -9.02 8.79
CA PHE A 486 -5.98 -8.61 9.81
C PHE A 486 -7.20 -7.87 9.25
N VAL A 487 -7.33 -7.73 7.92
CA VAL A 487 -8.48 -7.09 7.27
C VAL A 487 -9.43 -8.17 6.73
N PRO A 488 -10.65 -8.33 7.29
CA PRO A 488 -11.58 -9.40 6.91
C PRO A 488 -11.99 -9.38 5.43
N GLU A 489 -12.14 -8.20 4.83
CA GLU A 489 -12.56 -8.01 3.44
C GLU A 489 -11.61 -8.63 2.39
N SER A 490 -10.42 -9.05 2.78
CA SER A 490 -9.45 -9.70 1.89
C SER A 490 -9.75 -11.17 1.60
N THR A 491 -10.74 -11.77 2.27
CA THR A 491 -11.06 -13.21 2.20
C THR A 491 -12.43 -13.52 1.57
N GLU A 492 -13.19 -12.51 1.13
CA GLU A 492 -14.48 -12.71 0.45
C GLU A 492 -14.31 -13.55 -0.81
N GLY A 493 -15.17 -14.58 -0.98
CA GLY A 493 -15.16 -15.51 -2.11
C GLY A 493 -15.84 -14.96 -3.37
N VAL A 494 -15.78 -15.71 -4.46
CA VAL A 494 -16.56 -15.46 -5.69
C VAL A 494 -17.96 -16.05 -5.51
N ALA A 495 -18.96 -15.50 -6.24
CA ALA A 495 -20.34 -15.99 -6.19
C ALA A 495 -20.42 -17.48 -6.54
N GLU A 496 -21.35 -18.22 -5.94
CA GLU A 496 -21.57 -19.64 -6.23
C GLU A 496 -21.80 -19.87 -7.72
N GLY A 497 -21.06 -20.83 -8.30
CA GLY A 497 -21.18 -21.19 -9.71
C GLY A 497 -20.19 -20.52 -10.66
N GLN A 498 -19.41 -19.53 -10.22
CA GLN A 498 -18.34 -18.95 -11.03
C GLN A 498 -17.07 -19.81 -11.02
N THR A 499 -16.61 -20.20 -12.20
CA THR A 499 -15.34 -20.95 -12.37
C THR A 499 -14.14 -20.01 -12.47
N THR A 500 -14.35 -18.75 -12.89
CA THR A 500 -13.32 -17.71 -13.05
C THR A 500 -13.82 -16.40 -12.45
N ALA A 501 -12.90 -15.45 -12.22
CA ALA A 501 -13.24 -14.09 -11.78
C ALA A 501 -13.79 -13.21 -12.93
N MET A 502 -13.91 -13.74 -14.14
CA MET A 502 -14.60 -13.08 -15.25
C MET A 502 -16.10 -13.16 -15.01
N ARG A 503 -16.79 -12.01 -15.10
CA ARG A 503 -18.25 -12.00 -15.12
C ARG A 503 -18.71 -12.63 -16.43
N GLN A 504 -19.53 -13.69 -16.35
CA GLN A 504 -20.36 -14.03 -17.49
C GLN A 504 -21.25 -12.81 -17.77
N GLU A 505 -21.27 -12.34 -19.02
CA GLU A 505 -22.21 -11.32 -19.48
C GLU A 505 -23.64 -11.81 -19.24
N SER A 506 -24.18 -11.51 -18.06
CA SER A 506 -25.62 -11.36 -17.94
C SER A 506 -25.95 -10.06 -18.64
N ASN A 507 -26.98 -10.06 -19.48
CA ASN A 507 -27.51 -9.00 -20.35
C ASN A 507 -27.76 -7.61 -19.71
N ASP A 508 -27.00 -7.24 -18.69
CA ASP A 508 -26.97 -5.91 -18.08
C ASP A 508 -25.69 -5.19 -18.54
N LYS A 509 -25.85 -4.34 -19.54
CA LYS A 509 -24.83 -3.44 -20.09
C LYS A 509 -24.41 -2.35 -19.10
N THR A 510 -24.31 -2.65 -17.83
CA THR A 510 -23.88 -1.73 -16.79
C THR A 510 -22.80 -2.40 -15.95
N VAL A 511 -21.60 -1.80 -15.98
CA VAL A 511 -20.41 -2.08 -15.18
C VAL A 511 -19.44 -3.10 -15.80
N VAL A 512 -18.62 -2.63 -16.72
CA VAL A 512 -17.26 -3.14 -16.94
C VAL A 512 -16.26 -2.02 -16.62
#